data_4652c889636014dc247484fd1433c5f4
#
_entry.id   4652c889636014dc247484fd1433c5f4
#
_cell.length_a   1.000
_cell.length_b   1.000
_cell.length_c   1.000
_cell.angle_alpha   90.00
_cell.angle_beta   90.00
_cell.angle_gamma   90.00
#
_symmetry.space_group_name_H-M   'P 1'
#
loop_
_entity.id
_entity.type
_entity.pdbx_description
1 polymer ?
#
loop_
_entity_poly.entity_id
_entity_poly.type
_entity_poly.pdbx_seq_one_letter_code
_entity_poly.pdbx_strand_id
1 'polypeptide(L)'
;LRTQEVKFADIFDTDVKVTPAALQNSSAKWIPENCVIIAISGATAGRSAINKIPLTTNQHCGCLEIDDKKALYRYVFHWVSFNYENIKALGQGARGDLNSTIIKNFRLPVPYANDPAKSLAEQARIVAILDKFDTLTTSLQKGLPREIELRQKQYEYYRDLLLSFPACPAGGPKSEEVA
;
A
#
# COMPACT_ATOMS: atom_id res chain seq x y z
N LEU A 1 5.23 13.94 -5.79
CA LEU A 1 5.22 12.48 -5.71
C LEU A 1 6.20 11.87 -6.70
N ARG A 2 6.93 10.83 -6.29
CA ARG A 2 7.85 10.05 -7.11
C ARG A 2 7.38 8.60 -7.22
N THR A 3 7.87 7.88 -8.24
CA THR A 3 7.46 6.49 -8.50
C THR A 3 7.71 5.52 -7.32
N GLN A 4 8.75 5.75 -6.50
CA GLN A 4 9.05 4.92 -5.33
C GLN A 4 7.98 4.99 -4.23
N GLU A 5 7.19 6.07 -4.21
CA GLU A 5 6.11 6.28 -3.24
C GLU A 5 4.79 5.61 -3.68
N VAL A 6 4.73 5.06 -4.91
CA VAL A 6 3.58 4.32 -5.43
C VAL A 6 3.66 2.86 -4.97
N LYS A 7 2.85 2.46 -3.96
CA LYS A 7 3.01 1.20 -3.21
C LYS A 7 1.70 0.42 -2.99
N PHE A 8 0.75 0.48 -3.90
CA PHE A 8 -0.57 -0.16 -3.77
C PHE A 8 -1.36 0.29 -2.52
N ALA A 9 -1.24 1.56 -2.17
CA ALA A 9 -1.85 2.12 -0.96
C ALA A 9 -2.31 3.56 -1.20
N ASP A 10 -3.11 4.07 -0.27
CA ASP A 10 -3.49 5.48 -0.23
C ASP A 10 -2.28 6.34 0.17
N ILE A 11 -2.12 7.49 -0.49
CA ILE A 11 -1.03 8.46 -0.26
C ILE A 11 -1.60 9.67 0.46
N PHE A 12 -1.21 9.85 1.71
CA PHE A 12 -1.63 10.95 2.57
C PHE A 12 -0.55 12.03 2.72
N ASP A 13 0.69 11.76 2.31
CA ASP A 13 1.82 12.68 2.32
C ASP A 13 2.87 12.23 1.28
N THR A 14 3.83 13.12 0.96
CA THR A 14 4.94 12.85 0.05
C THR A 14 6.27 13.25 0.69
N ASP A 15 7.31 12.46 0.45
CA ASP A 15 8.64 12.70 1.02
C ASP A 15 9.25 14.04 0.56
N VAL A 16 9.00 14.41 -0.70
CA VAL A 16 9.58 15.60 -1.32
C VAL A 16 8.48 16.62 -1.60
N LYS A 17 8.67 17.82 -1.08
CA LYS A 17 7.80 18.98 -1.33
C LYS A 17 8.42 19.86 -2.41
N VAL A 18 7.58 20.56 -3.16
CA VAL A 18 7.98 21.58 -4.13
C VAL A 18 7.49 22.95 -3.68
N THR A 19 8.24 23.99 -3.99
CA THR A 19 7.83 25.34 -3.68
C THR A 19 6.77 25.84 -4.68
N PRO A 20 5.90 26.81 -4.32
CA PRO A 20 4.99 27.43 -5.27
C PRO A 20 5.68 28.01 -6.50
N ALA A 21 6.86 28.59 -6.32
CA ALA A 21 7.67 29.12 -7.43
C ALA A 21 8.14 28.02 -8.38
N ALA A 22 8.56 26.85 -7.85
CA ALA A 22 8.92 25.71 -8.68
C ALA A 22 7.73 25.16 -9.48
N LEU A 23 6.53 25.18 -8.90
CA LEU A 23 5.31 24.77 -9.59
C LEU A 23 4.98 25.73 -10.75
N GLN A 24 5.09 27.04 -10.52
CA GLN A 24 4.81 28.07 -11.55
C GLN A 24 5.83 28.06 -12.70
N ASN A 25 7.10 27.74 -12.40
CA ASN A 25 8.20 27.76 -13.37
C ASN A 25 8.52 26.39 -14.00
N SER A 26 7.63 25.41 -13.85
CA SER A 26 7.81 24.06 -14.38
C SER A 26 6.56 23.56 -15.11
N SER A 27 6.67 22.42 -15.79
CA SER A 27 5.53 21.71 -16.39
C SER A 27 4.70 20.91 -15.38
N ALA A 28 5.03 20.97 -14.08
CA ALA A 28 4.28 20.28 -13.04
C ALA A 28 2.86 20.84 -12.93
N LYS A 29 1.88 19.97 -12.78
CA LYS A 29 0.47 20.35 -12.63
C LYS A 29 -0.06 19.84 -11.30
N TRP A 30 -0.97 20.59 -10.71
CA TRP A 30 -1.78 20.09 -9.60
C TRP A 30 -2.67 18.95 -10.08
N ILE A 31 -2.66 17.88 -9.31
CA ILE A 31 -3.52 16.72 -9.46
C ILE A 31 -4.48 16.75 -8.28
N PRO A 32 -5.81 16.74 -8.51
CA PRO A 32 -6.78 16.72 -7.44
C PRO A 32 -6.66 15.43 -6.61
N GLU A 33 -7.27 15.42 -5.44
CA GLU A 33 -7.35 14.21 -4.64
C GLU A 33 -8.23 13.13 -5.31
N ASN A 34 -8.07 11.87 -4.87
CA ASN A 34 -8.80 10.71 -5.35
C ASN A 34 -8.55 10.33 -6.82
N CYS A 35 -7.40 10.72 -7.38
CA CYS A 35 -6.91 10.16 -8.63
C CYS A 35 -6.23 8.81 -8.42
N VAL A 36 -6.30 7.94 -9.40
CA VAL A 36 -5.50 6.71 -9.44
C VAL A 36 -4.17 7.00 -10.13
N ILE A 37 -3.09 6.85 -9.38
CA ILE A 37 -1.72 7.12 -9.85
C ILE A 37 -1.06 5.81 -10.21
N ILE A 38 -0.42 5.76 -11.38
CA ILE A 38 0.31 4.58 -11.88
C ILE A 38 1.76 4.99 -12.12
N ALA A 39 2.70 4.27 -11.55
CA ALA A 39 4.11 4.41 -11.91
C ALA A 39 4.33 3.86 -13.32
N ILE A 40 4.92 4.68 -14.22
CA ILE A 40 5.06 4.31 -15.63
C ILE A 40 6.48 3.92 -16.03
N SER A 41 7.45 4.07 -15.13
CA SER A 41 8.84 3.71 -15.43
C SER A 41 9.60 3.19 -14.22
N GLY A 42 10.71 2.52 -14.48
CA GLY A 42 11.62 1.98 -13.48
C GLY A 42 11.10 0.71 -12.81
N ALA A 43 11.74 0.33 -11.70
CA ALA A 43 11.43 -0.92 -10.98
C ALA A 43 10.02 -0.99 -10.40
N THR A 44 9.32 0.15 -10.31
CA THR A 44 7.96 0.25 -9.79
C THR A 44 6.91 0.37 -10.89
N ALA A 45 7.30 0.29 -12.17
CA ALA A 45 6.37 0.39 -13.31
C ALA A 45 5.19 -0.57 -13.15
N GLY A 46 3.98 -0.07 -13.39
CA GLY A 46 2.72 -0.80 -13.21
C GLY A 46 2.12 -0.72 -11.80
N ARG A 47 2.87 -0.31 -10.78
CA ARG A 47 2.29 -0.10 -9.43
C ARG A 47 1.32 1.05 -9.42
N SER A 48 0.29 0.93 -8.60
CA SER A 48 -0.77 1.94 -8.45
C SER A 48 -0.91 2.44 -7.01
N ALA A 49 -1.49 3.63 -6.88
CA ALA A 49 -1.83 4.24 -5.60
C ALA A 49 -3.00 5.22 -5.78
N ILE A 50 -3.62 5.65 -4.68
CA ILE A 50 -4.62 6.73 -4.68
C ILE A 50 -4.06 7.89 -3.87
N ASN A 51 -4.04 9.09 -4.42
CA ASN A 51 -3.71 10.28 -3.63
C ASN A 51 -4.93 10.76 -2.83
N LYS A 52 -4.72 10.95 -1.52
CA LYS A 52 -5.74 11.50 -0.59
C LYS A 52 -5.53 12.97 -0.29
N ILE A 53 -4.55 13.57 -0.93
CA ILE A 53 -4.23 15.00 -0.90
C ILE A 53 -4.00 15.50 -2.32
N PRO A 54 -4.29 16.74 -2.63
CA PRO A 54 -3.83 17.36 -3.88
C PRO A 54 -2.29 17.34 -3.91
N LEU A 55 -1.71 16.93 -5.02
CA LEU A 55 -0.26 16.81 -5.16
C LEU A 55 0.20 17.06 -6.60
N THR A 56 1.50 17.07 -6.81
CA THR A 56 2.12 17.02 -8.13
C THR A 56 2.96 15.77 -8.30
N THR A 57 3.16 15.35 -9.54
CA THR A 57 4.01 14.19 -9.86
C THR A 57 5.13 14.60 -10.83
N ASN A 58 6.16 13.76 -10.91
CA ASN A 58 7.10 13.83 -12.00
C ASN A 58 6.56 13.14 -13.27
N GLN A 59 7.29 13.21 -14.36
CA GLN A 59 6.93 12.62 -15.66
C GLN A 59 6.86 11.08 -15.66
N HIS A 60 7.27 10.44 -14.59
CA HIS A 60 7.28 8.97 -14.45
C HIS A 60 6.04 8.41 -13.74
N CYS A 61 5.04 9.25 -13.50
CA CYS A 61 3.74 8.85 -12.96
C CYS A 61 2.64 9.24 -13.94
N GLY A 62 1.77 8.30 -14.28
CA GLY A 62 0.50 8.55 -14.95
C GLY A 62 -0.60 8.78 -13.91
N CYS A 63 -1.44 9.79 -14.12
CA CYS A 63 -2.55 10.11 -13.21
C CYS A 63 -3.86 9.95 -13.96
N LEU A 64 -4.76 9.16 -13.39
CA LEU A 64 -6.11 8.93 -13.90
C LEU A 64 -7.10 9.70 -13.00
N GLU A 65 -7.63 10.78 -13.51
CA GLU A 65 -8.80 11.44 -12.96
C GLU A 65 -10.05 10.70 -13.45
N ILE A 66 -10.81 10.13 -12.54
CA ILE A 66 -11.93 9.26 -12.87
C ILE A 66 -13.23 10.06 -12.88
N ASP A 67 -14.00 9.94 -13.96
CA ASP A 67 -15.36 10.47 -14.04
C ASP A 67 -16.27 9.65 -13.12
N ASP A 68 -16.66 10.24 -12.00
CA ASP A 68 -17.46 9.62 -10.94
C ASP A 68 -18.85 9.18 -11.38
N LYS A 69 -19.34 9.71 -12.52
CA LYS A 69 -20.60 9.29 -13.15
C LYS A 69 -20.48 7.96 -13.89
N LYS A 70 -19.24 7.52 -14.18
CA LYS A 70 -18.97 6.29 -14.95
C LYS A 70 -18.32 5.19 -14.11
N ALA A 71 -17.39 5.57 -13.21
CA ALA A 71 -16.68 4.61 -12.40
C ALA A 71 -16.24 5.21 -11.07
N LEU A 72 -16.18 4.38 -10.04
CA LEU A 72 -15.59 4.76 -8.76
C LEU A 72 -14.05 4.64 -8.84
N TYR A 73 -13.33 5.67 -8.39
CA TYR A 73 -11.86 5.65 -8.42
C TYR A 73 -11.26 4.46 -7.65
N ARG A 74 -11.89 4.02 -6.55
CA ARG A 74 -11.46 2.82 -5.81
C ARG A 74 -11.68 1.53 -6.60
N TYR A 75 -12.76 1.43 -7.36
CA TYR A 75 -12.98 0.31 -8.25
C TYR A 75 -11.89 0.22 -9.33
N VAL A 76 -11.55 1.36 -9.94
CA VAL A 76 -10.46 1.47 -10.90
C VAL A 76 -9.12 1.09 -10.27
N PHE A 77 -8.85 1.58 -9.06
CA PHE A 77 -7.63 1.23 -8.31
C PHE A 77 -7.51 -0.27 -8.08
N HIS A 78 -8.55 -0.92 -7.57
CA HIS A 78 -8.53 -2.37 -7.35
C HIS A 78 -8.33 -3.14 -8.65
N TRP A 79 -8.96 -2.71 -9.75
CA TRP A 79 -8.77 -3.34 -11.05
C TRP A 79 -7.34 -3.19 -11.58
N VAL A 80 -6.77 -2.00 -11.49
CA VAL A 80 -5.37 -1.72 -11.89
C VAL A 80 -4.40 -2.51 -11.01
N SER A 81 -4.61 -2.55 -9.71
CA SER A 81 -3.78 -3.31 -8.77
C SER A 81 -3.83 -4.82 -9.04
N PHE A 82 -5.01 -5.37 -9.27
CA PHE A 82 -5.20 -6.78 -9.66
C PHE A 82 -4.47 -7.13 -10.96
N ASN A 83 -4.48 -6.22 -11.92
CA ASN A 83 -3.84 -6.42 -13.22
C ASN A 83 -2.39 -5.95 -13.28
N TYR A 84 -1.73 -5.73 -12.14
CA TYR A 84 -0.37 -5.21 -12.08
C TYR A 84 0.61 -5.94 -13.02
N GLU A 85 0.67 -7.27 -12.96
CA GLU A 85 1.58 -8.06 -13.80
C GLU A 85 1.21 -7.95 -15.30
N ASN A 86 -0.07 -7.93 -15.63
CA ASN A 86 -0.55 -7.75 -17.00
C ASN A 86 -0.18 -6.37 -17.54
N ILE A 87 -0.38 -5.31 -16.75
CA ILE A 87 -0.02 -3.93 -17.11
C ILE A 87 1.48 -3.81 -17.29
N LYS A 88 2.27 -4.35 -16.36
CA LYS A 88 3.72 -4.35 -16.40
C LYS A 88 4.26 -5.08 -17.63
N ALA A 89 3.63 -6.20 -18.02
CA ALA A 89 4.01 -6.96 -19.22
C ALA A 89 3.77 -6.20 -20.54
N LEU A 90 2.93 -5.15 -20.54
CA LEU A 90 2.74 -4.26 -21.68
C LEU A 90 3.85 -3.22 -21.85
N GLY A 91 4.77 -3.13 -20.90
CA GLY A 91 5.91 -2.21 -20.93
C GLY A 91 6.78 -2.44 -22.16
N GLN A 92 7.30 -1.35 -22.72
CA GLN A 92 8.08 -1.36 -23.96
C GLN A 92 9.54 -0.94 -23.69
N GLY A 93 10.44 -1.41 -24.56
CA GLY A 93 11.85 -1.12 -24.48
C GLY A 93 12.59 -1.89 -23.39
N ALA A 94 13.91 -1.67 -23.28
CA ALA A 94 14.79 -2.38 -22.35
C ALA A 94 14.46 -2.15 -20.85
N ARG A 95 13.71 -1.09 -20.54
CA ARG A 95 13.31 -0.74 -19.17
C ARG A 95 11.88 -1.17 -18.81
N GLY A 96 11.12 -1.69 -19.78
CA GLY A 96 9.71 -2.03 -19.56
C GLY A 96 8.84 -0.80 -19.25
N ASP A 97 9.15 0.36 -19.82
CA ASP A 97 8.43 1.61 -19.54
C ASP A 97 7.01 1.55 -20.13
N LEU A 98 6.04 1.97 -19.35
CA LEU A 98 4.66 2.18 -19.78
C LEU A 98 4.54 3.58 -20.37
N ASN A 99 3.52 3.79 -21.18
CA ASN A 99 3.17 5.10 -21.71
C ASN A 99 1.66 5.38 -21.55
N SER A 100 1.28 6.62 -21.79
CA SER A 100 -0.12 7.04 -21.62
C SER A 100 -1.08 6.29 -22.55
N THR A 101 -0.61 5.88 -23.74
CA THR A 101 -1.42 5.12 -24.71
C THR A 101 -1.71 3.72 -24.20
N ILE A 102 -0.71 3.03 -23.62
CA ILE A 102 -0.88 1.71 -23.02
C ILE A 102 -1.91 1.77 -21.90
N ILE A 103 -1.78 2.75 -21.00
CA ILE A 103 -2.69 2.90 -19.85
C ILE A 103 -4.12 3.23 -20.32
N LYS A 104 -4.28 4.14 -21.29
CA LYS A 104 -5.60 4.52 -21.82
C LYS A 104 -6.30 3.37 -22.54
N ASN A 105 -5.55 2.48 -23.17
CA ASN A 105 -6.08 1.34 -23.90
C ASN A 105 -6.32 0.11 -23.01
N PHE A 106 -5.89 0.15 -21.73
CA PHE A 106 -6.13 -0.92 -20.80
C PHE A 106 -7.61 -0.95 -20.41
N ARG A 107 -8.29 -2.06 -20.74
CA ARG A 107 -9.74 -2.17 -20.60
C ARG A 107 -10.15 -2.36 -19.15
N LEU A 108 -11.11 -1.55 -18.71
CA LEU A 108 -11.79 -1.68 -17.43
C LEU A 108 -13.15 -2.36 -17.65
N PRO A 109 -13.49 -3.47 -16.98
CA PRO A 109 -14.84 -4.03 -17.05
C PRO A 109 -15.79 -3.14 -16.29
N VAL A 110 -16.90 -2.76 -16.91
CA VAL A 110 -17.95 -1.96 -16.29
C VAL A 110 -19.19 -2.84 -16.12
N PRO A 111 -19.57 -3.21 -14.88
CA PRO A 111 -20.79 -3.98 -14.66
C PRO A 111 -22.00 -3.17 -15.10
N TYR A 112 -23.00 -3.82 -15.65
CA TYR A 112 -24.27 -3.17 -16.10
C TYR A 112 -24.04 -1.91 -16.94
N ALA A 113 -23.20 -1.99 -17.98
CA ALA A 113 -22.73 -0.84 -18.77
C ALA A 113 -23.85 0.04 -19.35
N ASN A 114 -25.06 -0.51 -19.54
CA ASN A 114 -26.24 0.20 -20.06
C ASN A 114 -27.09 0.87 -18.95
N ASP A 115 -26.74 0.71 -17.67
CA ASP A 115 -27.44 1.27 -16.51
C ASP A 115 -26.42 1.88 -15.54
N PRO A 116 -26.11 3.18 -15.65
CA PRO A 116 -25.08 3.82 -14.84
C PRO A 116 -25.34 3.73 -13.33
N ALA A 117 -26.59 3.85 -12.90
CA ALA A 117 -26.95 3.79 -11.48
C ALA A 117 -26.68 2.38 -10.91
N LYS A 118 -27.10 1.37 -11.62
CA LYS A 118 -26.87 -0.03 -11.25
C LYS A 118 -25.37 -0.40 -11.32
N SER A 119 -24.68 0.16 -12.31
CA SER A 119 -23.22 0.00 -12.46
C SER A 119 -22.48 0.52 -11.24
N LEU A 120 -22.74 1.77 -10.82
CA LEU A 120 -22.07 2.39 -9.68
C LEU A 120 -22.43 1.67 -8.36
N ALA A 121 -23.68 1.21 -8.20
CA ALA A 121 -24.07 0.42 -7.03
C ALA A 121 -23.29 -0.90 -6.94
N GLU A 122 -23.12 -1.61 -8.05
CA GLU A 122 -22.35 -2.85 -8.08
C GLU A 122 -20.87 -2.61 -7.87
N GLN A 123 -20.29 -1.57 -8.48
CA GLN A 123 -18.91 -1.16 -8.22
C GLN A 123 -18.69 -0.86 -6.72
N ALA A 124 -19.62 -0.13 -6.08
CA ALA A 124 -19.56 0.18 -4.66
C ALA A 124 -19.61 -1.08 -3.79
N ARG A 125 -20.46 -2.05 -4.14
CA ARG A 125 -20.53 -3.35 -3.47
C ARG A 125 -19.20 -4.11 -3.55
N ILE A 126 -18.59 -4.16 -4.73
CA ILE A 126 -17.27 -4.80 -4.95
C ILE A 126 -16.20 -4.10 -4.14
N VAL A 127 -16.13 -2.77 -4.20
CA VAL A 127 -15.18 -1.96 -3.44
C VAL A 127 -15.29 -2.22 -1.93
N ALA A 128 -16.51 -2.22 -1.37
CA ALA A 128 -16.71 -2.45 0.05
C ALA A 128 -16.18 -3.83 0.52
N ILE A 129 -16.29 -4.85 -0.32
CA ILE A 129 -15.73 -6.18 -0.04
C ILE A 129 -14.21 -6.15 -0.07
N LEU A 130 -13.61 -5.59 -1.13
CA LEU A 130 -12.16 -5.56 -1.32
C LEU A 130 -11.46 -4.70 -0.26
N ASP A 131 -12.02 -3.52 0.07
CA ASP A 131 -11.49 -2.65 1.12
C ASP A 131 -11.51 -3.31 2.51
N LYS A 132 -12.53 -4.13 2.78
CA LYS A 132 -12.59 -4.91 4.01
C LYS A 132 -11.46 -5.94 4.08
N PHE A 133 -11.16 -6.63 2.99
CA PHE A 133 -10.02 -7.56 2.92
C PHE A 133 -8.68 -6.84 3.06
N ASP A 134 -8.49 -5.71 2.39
CA ASP A 134 -7.29 -4.88 2.54
C ASP A 134 -7.06 -4.48 4.00
N THR A 135 -8.12 -4.04 4.69
CA THR A 135 -8.05 -3.67 6.10
C THR A 135 -7.65 -4.86 6.97
N LEU A 136 -8.24 -6.03 6.74
CA LEU A 136 -7.92 -7.23 7.50
C LEU A 136 -6.47 -7.69 7.30
N THR A 137 -6.00 -7.73 6.05
CA THR A 137 -4.62 -8.15 5.73
C THR A 137 -3.58 -7.18 6.27
N THR A 138 -3.84 -5.86 6.20
CA THR A 138 -2.96 -4.84 6.74
C THR A 138 -2.90 -4.88 8.27
N SER A 139 -4.04 -5.14 8.93
CA SER A 139 -4.10 -5.30 10.40
C SER A 139 -3.31 -6.51 10.86
N LEU A 140 -3.39 -7.64 10.16
CA LEU A 140 -2.61 -8.83 10.48
C LEU A 140 -1.10 -8.59 10.34
N GLN A 141 -0.67 -7.92 9.28
CA GLN A 141 0.75 -7.58 9.07
C GLN A 141 1.32 -6.63 10.12
N LYS A 142 0.51 -5.74 10.69
CA LYS A 142 0.93 -4.79 11.73
C LYS A 142 0.73 -5.34 13.15
N GLY A 143 -0.32 -6.10 13.39
CA GLY A 143 -0.71 -6.62 14.70
C GLY A 143 0.15 -7.81 15.15
N LEU A 144 0.42 -8.77 14.26
CA LEU A 144 1.22 -9.96 14.57
C LEU A 144 2.64 -9.67 15.06
N PRO A 145 3.45 -8.81 14.42
CA PRO A 145 4.78 -8.48 14.92
C PRO A 145 4.77 -7.91 16.33
N ARG A 146 3.79 -7.04 16.64
CA ARG A 146 3.63 -6.47 17.98
C ARG A 146 3.22 -7.52 19.01
N GLU A 147 2.33 -8.43 18.65
CA GLU A 147 1.93 -9.54 19.55
C GLU A 147 3.12 -10.46 19.85
N ILE A 148 3.93 -10.79 18.86
CA ILE A 148 5.16 -11.60 19.03
C ILE A 148 6.12 -10.89 20.00
N GLU A 149 6.35 -9.59 19.83
CA GLU A 149 7.21 -8.81 20.72
C GLU A 149 6.70 -8.81 22.17
N LEU A 150 5.38 -8.64 22.35
CA LEU A 150 4.77 -8.67 23.69
C LEU A 150 4.89 -10.05 24.35
N ARG A 151 4.68 -11.12 23.59
CA ARG A 151 4.85 -12.51 24.07
C ARG A 151 6.30 -12.81 24.42
N GLN A 152 7.25 -12.31 23.64
CA GLN A 152 8.67 -12.44 23.95
C GLN A 152 9.04 -11.79 25.27
N LYS A 153 8.59 -10.55 25.53
CA LYS A 153 8.79 -9.83 26.79
C LYS A 153 8.14 -10.58 27.97
N GLN A 154 6.94 -11.11 27.76
CA GLN A 154 6.26 -11.92 28.77
C GLN A 154 7.03 -13.20 29.10
N TYR A 155 7.55 -13.89 28.08
CA TYR A 155 8.41 -15.06 28.28
C TYR A 155 9.68 -14.73 29.06
N GLU A 156 10.39 -13.67 28.69
CA GLU A 156 11.60 -13.23 29.37
C GLU A 156 11.34 -12.92 30.85
N TYR A 157 10.26 -12.19 31.14
CA TYR A 157 9.86 -11.88 32.51
C TYR A 157 9.62 -13.15 33.35
N TYR A 158 8.83 -14.10 32.86
CA TYR A 158 8.53 -15.31 33.59
C TYR A 158 9.74 -16.25 33.69
N ARG A 159 10.56 -16.32 32.66
CA ARG A 159 11.82 -17.08 32.69
C ARG A 159 12.72 -16.55 33.83
N ASP A 160 12.95 -15.26 33.87
CA ASP A 160 13.82 -14.66 34.89
C ASP A 160 13.22 -14.79 36.29
N LEU A 161 11.91 -14.69 36.44
CA LEU A 161 11.22 -14.90 37.71
C LEU A 161 11.34 -16.36 38.20
N LEU A 162 11.13 -17.34 37.33
CA LEU A 162 11.12 -18.75 37.69
C LEU A 162 12.53 -19.34 37.87
N LEU A 163 13.52 -18.77 37.21
CA LEU A 163 14.91 -19.23 37.29
C LEU A 163 15.77 -18.40 38.27
N SER A 164 15.20 -17.36 38.88
CA SER A 164 15.87 -16.61 39.95
C SER A 164 15.77 -17.38 41.30
N PHE A 165 16.72 -18.26 41.54
CA PHE A 165 16.83 -18.93 42.82
C PHE A 165 17.54 -18.02 43.83
N PRO A 166 17.10 -17.99 45.12
CA PRO A 166 17.83 -17.28 46.15
C PRO A 166 19.23 -17.89 46.31
N ALA A 167 20.24 -17.05 46.36
CA ALA A 167 21.61 -17.50 46.60
C ALA A 167 21.63 -18.29 47.92
N CYS A 168 22.19 -19.51 47.91
CA CYS A 168 22.39 -20.26 49.15
C CYS A 168 23.20 -19.42 50.14
N PRO A 169 22.74 -19.23 51.37
CA PRO A 169 23.53 -18.54 52.36
C PRO A 169 24.87 -19.27 52.55
N ALA A 170 25.95 -18.53 52.43
CA ALA A 170 27.30 -19.07 52.63
C ALA A 170 27.39 -19.64 54.06
N GLY A 171 27.31 -20.97 54.20
CA GLY A 171 27.39 -21.64 55.50
C GLY A 171 26.41 -22.79 55.75
N GLY A 172 25.62 -23.23 54.71
CA GLY A 172 24.80 -24.45 54.83
C GLY A 172 25.64 -25.74 54.82
N PRO A 173 25.19 -26.84 55.49
CA PRO A 173 25.93 -28.06 55.57
C PRO A 173 26.24 -28.64 54.18
N LYS A 174 27.48 -29.08 53.96
CA LYS A 174 27.91 -29.76 52.76
C LYS A 174 27.01 -30.95 52.51
N SER A 175 26.37 -31.04 51.35
CA SER A 175 25.65 -32.23 50.94
C SER A 175 26.59 -33.39 50.92
N GLU A 176 26.25 -34.44 51.71
CA GLU A 176 26.92 -35.76 51.65
C GLU A 176 26.73 -36.28 50.19
N GLU A 177 27.86 -36.64 49.58
CA GLU A 177 27.88 -37.44 48.37
C GLU A 177 27.23 -38.78 48.66
N VAL A 178 26.08 -39.02 48.04
CA VAL A 178 25.53 -40.38 47.99
C VAL A 178 26.19 -41.05 46.78
N ALA A 179 27.04 -42.05 47.12
CA ALA A 179 27.69 -42.95 46.18
C ALA A 179 26.68 -43.82 45.40
#